data_4cd175f25bdb1c34185427c6a3457524
#
_entry.id   4cd175f25bdb1c34185427c6a3457524
#
_cell.length_a   1.000
_cell.length_b   1.000
_cell.length_c   1.000
_cell.angle_alpha   90.00
_cell.angle_beta   90.00
_cell.angle_gamma   90.00
#
_symmetry.space_group_name_H-M   'P 1'
#
loop_
_entity.id
_entity.type
_entity.pdbx_description
1 polymer ?
#
loop_
_entity_poly.entity_id
_entity_poly.type
_entity_poly.pdbx_seq_one_letter_code
_entity_poly.pdbx_strand_id
1 'polypeptide(L)'
;TLAERAAWDFIKNEAPEIALTTINPVLVVGAPLDKNFGSSISLIERVLQGKDPMLPDLNFALVDVRDVATMHVAAISNDATKGERLIASSETRSFIEIAKFMKANYPTSKVRIKQAPTFLMKLLSLFDGSIKLILPQLGKPMNVNNTKAQRLLGIKFIPVDVSLKESADYLIKSGFIKA
;
A
#
# COMPACT_ATOMS: atom_id res chain seq x y z
N THR A 1 -15.07 -2.78 -1.84
CA THR A 1 -15.88 -3.94 -1.35
C THR A 1 -17.22 -4.06 -2.09
N LEU A 2 -18.02 -2.97 -2.21
CA LEU A 2 -19.32 -3.05 -2.90
C LEU A 2 -19.15 -3.35 -4.40
N ALA A 3 -18.23 -2.70 -5.09
CA ALA A 3 -17.97 -2.95 -6.51
C ALA A 3 -17.51 -4.42 -6.76
N GLU A 4 -16.66 -4.95 -5.89
CA GLU A 4 -16.20 -6.34 -5.99
C GLU A 4 -17.36 -7.32 -5.78
N ARG A 5 -18.25 -7.08 -4.80
CA ARG A 5 -19.45 -7.89 -4.58
C ARG A 5 -20.37 -7.85 -5.80
N ALA A 6 -20.61 -6.66 -6.35
CA ALA A 6 -21.42 -6.52 -7.55
C ALA A 6 -20.85 -7.30 -8.75
N ALA A 7 -19.53 -7.33 -8.91
CA ALA A 7 -18.90 -8.14 -9.94
C ALA A 7 -19.12 -9.65 -9.73
N TRP A 8 -18.98 -10.14 -8.49
CA TRP A 8 -19.27 -11.55 -8.16
C TRP A 8 -20.74 -11.90 -8.35
N ASP A 9 -21.66 -11.02 -7.96
CA ASP A 9 -23.11 -11.22 -8.14
C ASP A 9 -23.49 -11.23 -9.63
N PHE A 10 -22.89 -10.35 -10.44
CA PHE A 10 -23.10 -10.31 -11.88
C PHE A 10 -22.64 -11.62 -12.56
N ILE A 11 -21.42 -12.07 -12.26
CA ILE A 11 -20.89 -13.34 -12.80
C ILE A 11 -21.83 -14.51 -12.44
N LYS A 12 -22.25 -14.56 -11.18
CA LYS A 12 -23.10 -15.66 -10.70
C LYS A 12 -24.47 -15.69 -11.39
N ASN A 13 -25.08 -14.54 -11.62
CA ASN A 13 -26.49 -14.45 -12.02
C ASN A 13 -26.69 -14.21 -13.53
N GLU A 14 -25.74 -13.54 -14.19
CA GLU A 14 -25.92 -13.03 -15.54
C GLU A 14 -24.84 -13.51 -16.53
N ALA A 15 -23.67 -13.92 -16.05
CA ALA A 15 -22.56 -14.33 -16.93
C ALA A 15 -21.76 -15.51 -16.35
N PRO A 16 -22.41 -16.66 -16.05
CA PRO A 16 -21.75 -17.80 -15.38
C PRO A 16 -20.64 -18.46 -16.23
N GLU A 17 -20.59 -18.19 -17.52
CA GLU A 17 -19.53 -18.66 -18.43
C GLU A 17 -18.21 -17.87 -18.26
N ILE A 18 -18.23 -16.71 -17.62
CA ILE A 18 -17.03 -15.89 -17.41
C ILE A 18 -16.31 -16.32 -16.14
N ALA A 19 -15.04 -16.67 -16.27
CA ALA A 19 -14.19 -16.96 -15.13
C ALA A 19 -13.64 -15.67 -14.52
N LEU A 20 -14.11 -15.29 -13.33
CA LEU A 20 -13.63 -14.11 -12.61
C LEU A 20 -12.54 -14.50 -11.62
N THR A 21 -11.45 -13.74 -11.61
CA THR A 21 -10.44 -13.70 -10.54
C THR A 21 -10.29 -12.28 -10.07
N THR A 22 -10.34 -12.03 -8.77
CA THR A 22 -10.08 -10.69 -8.22
C THR A 22 -8.71 -10.61 -7.54
N ILE A 23 -7.95 -9.58 -7.89
CA ILE A 23 -6.67 -9.26 -7.25
C ILE A 23 -6.85 -7.97 -6.47
N ASN A 24 -6.63 -8.05 -5.16
CA ASN A 24 -6.87 -6.95 -4.22
C ASN A 24 -5.53 -6.47 -3.67
N PRO A 25 -4.90 -5.46 -4.29
CA PRO A 25 -3.66 -4.90 -3.78
C PRO A 25 -3.92 -4.06 -2.53
N VAL A 26 -2.93 -4.08 -1.65
CA VAL A 26 -2.79 -3.18 -0.51
C VAL A 26 -2.14 -1.86 -0.95
N LEU A 27 -1.40 -1.16 -0.09
CA LEU A 27 -0.70 0.06 -0.49
C LEU A 27 0.40 -0.28 -1.50
N VAL A 28 0.21 0.12 -2.76
CA VAL A 28 1.14 -0.19 -3.85
C VAL A 28 2.28 0.81 -3.88
N VAL A 29 3.52 0.31 -3.81
CA VAL A 29 4.77 1.06 -3.85
C VAL A 29 5.68 0.57 -4.97
N GLY A 30 6.80 1.22 -5.20
CA GLY A 30 7.70 0.98 -6.32
C GLY A 30 7.82 2.22 -7.20
N ALA A 31 8.76 2.23 -8.15
CA ALA A 31 8.96 3.37 -9.04
C ALA A 31 7.75 3.52 -9.99
N PRO A 32 7.07 4.69 -10.01
CA PRO A 32 6.05 4.97 -11.00
C PRO A 32 6.63 5.00 -12.43
N LEU A 33 5.80 4.68 -13.42
CA LEU A 33 6.19 4.74 -14.83
C LEU A 33 6.12 6.16 -15.40
N ASP A 34 5.30 7.02 -14.81
CA ASP A 34 5.13 8.41 -15.23
C ASP A 34 4.94 9.35 -14.02
N LYS A 35 4.73 10.63 -14.30
CA LYS A 35 4.56 11.67 -13.26
C LYS A 35 3.19 11.66 -12.59
N ASN A 36 2.22 10.88 -13.08
CA ASN A 36 0.88 10.77 -12.54
C ASN A 36 0.80 9.59 -11.56
N PHE A 37 1.34 9.75 -10.39
CA PHE A 37 1.32 8.70 -9.37
C PHE A 37 0.15 8.87 -8.38
N GLY A 38 -0.29 7.75 -7.84
CA GLY A 38 -1.42 7.69 -6.91
C GLY A 38 -1.06 8.07 -5.46
N SER A 39 -2.07 7.94 -4.59
CA SER A 39 -1.98 8.31 -3.17
C SER A 39 -0.88 7.57 -2.39
N SER A 40 -0.54 6.35 -2.78
CA SER A 40 0.52 5.56 -2.11
C SER A 40 1.89 6.24 -2.25
N ILE A 41 2.24 6.67 -3.46
CA ILE A 41 3.52 7.36 -3.71
C ILE A 41 3.48 8.77 -3.11
N SER A 42 2.31 9.43 -3.12
CA SER A 42 2.13 10.73 -2.43
C SER A 42 2.37 10.62 -0.92
N LEU A 43 2.08 9.45 -0.29
CA LEU A 43 2.44 9.20 1.10
C LEU A 43 3.96 9.20 1.30
N ILE A 44 4.71 8.53 0.41
CA ILE A 44 6.19 8.51 0.47
C ILE A 44 6.76 9.91 0.24
N GLU A 45 6.23 10.65 -0.72
CA GLU A 45 6.58 12.04 -0.97
C GLU A 45 6.39 12.90 0.29
N ARG A 46 5.21 12.79 0.93
CA ARG A 46 4.85 13.51 2.14
C ARG A 46 5.81 13.22 3.30
N VAL A 47 6.19 11.94 3.47
CA VAL A 47 7.19 11.51 4.48
C VAL A 47 8.54 12.17 4.21
N LEU A 48 9.05 12.07 2.99
CA LEU A 48 10.36 12.62 2.61
C LEU A 48 10.43 14.14 2.75
N GLN A 49 9.32 14.83 2.45
CA GLN A 49 9.21 16.28 2.62
C GLN A 49 9.02 16.71 4.08
N GLY A 50 8.78 15.77 5.00
CA GLY A 50 8.56 16.07 6.43
C GLY A 50 7.33 16.94 6.67
N LYS A 51 6.29 16.79 5.83
CA LYS A 51 5.05 17.60 5.91
C LYS A 51 4.32 17.39 7.23
N ASP A 52 4.44 16.21 7.82
CA ASP A 52 3.81 15.90 9.10
C ASP A 52 4.78 16.13 10.26
N PRO A 53 4.45 16.97 11.24
CA PRO A 53 5.30 17.21 12.40
C PRO A 53 5.43 15.96 13.29
N MET A 54 4.41 15.12 13.28
CA MET A 54 4.35 13.82 13.97
C MET A 54 3.56 12.83 13.13
N LEU A 55 3.92 11.55 13.22
CA LEU A 55 3.30 10.47 12.46
C LEU A 55 2.27 9.74 13.33
N PRO A 56 1.05 9.49 12.83
CA PRO A 56 0.06 8.68 13.55
C PRO A 56 0.57 7.23 13.71
N ASP A 57 0.12 6.57 14.77
CA ASP A 57 0.41 5.15 15.02
C ASP A 57 -0.44 4.27 14.09
N LEU A 58 -0.01 4.17 12.85
CA LEU A 58 -0.67 3.38 11.80
C LEU A 58 0.26 2.31 11.25
N ASN A 59 -0.34 1.22 10.82
CA ASN A 59 0.33 0.15 10.09
C ASN A 59 -0.20 0.09 8.66
N PHE A 60 0.70 -0.16 7.70
CA PHE A 60 0.39 -0.29 6.28
C PHE A 60 0.88 -1.64 5.78
N ALA A 61 -0.01 -2.40 5.17
CA ALA A 61 0.39 -3.50 4.33
C ALA A 61 0.84 -2.94 2.98
N LEU A 62 1.94 -3.43 2.44
CA LEU A 62 2.63 -2.89 1.26
C LEU A 62 2.86 -3.99 0.23
N VAL A 63 2.87 -3.61 -1.04
CA VAL A 63 3.19 -4.50 -2.16
C VAL A 63 3.87 -3.72 -3.27
N ASP A 64 4.80 -4.34 -3.98
CA ASP A 64 5.42 -3.76 -5.16
C ASP A 64 4.46 -3.76 -6.36
N VAL A 65 4.47 -2.69 -7.15
CA VAL A 65 3.65 -2.56 -8.35
C VAL A 65 3.92 -3.68 -9.37
N ARG A 66 5.18 -4.15 -9.47
CA ARG A 66 5.58 -5.24 -10.36
C ARG A 66 5.00 -6.58 -9.92
N ASP A 67 4.88 -6.81 -8.61
CA ASP A 67 4.21 -8.00 -8.07
C ASP A 67 2.73 -7.99 -8.42
N VAL A 68 2.07 -6.84 -8.28
CA VAL A 68 0.66 -6.69 -8.68
C VAL A 68 0.49 -7.01 -10.16
N ALA A 69 1.34 -6.45 -11.03
CA ALA A 69 1.33 -6.73 -12.46
C ALA A 69 1.56 -8.22 -12.76
N THR A 70 2.57 -8.82 -12.13
CA THR A 70 2.88 -10.25 -12.25
C THR A 70 1.70 -11.13 -11.85
N MET A 71 1.01 -10.79 -10.76
CA MET A 71 -0.18 -11.51 -10.31
C MET A 71 -1.30 -11.46 -11.35
N HIS A 72 -1.53 -10.31 -12.00
CA HIS A 72 -2.54 -10.20 -13.04
C HIS A 72 -2.20 -11.08 -14.25
N VAL A 73 -0.96 -11.02 -14.73
CA VAL A 73 -0.51 -11.84 -15.86
C VAL A 73 -0.61 -13.35 -15.52
N ALA A 74 -0.12 -13.74 -14.34
CA ALA A 74 -0.16 -15.15 -13.91
C ALA A 74 -1.60 -15.67 -13.74
N ALA A 75 -2.53 -14.83 -13.27
CA ALA A 75 -3.91 -15.24 -13.09
C ALA A 75 -4.64 -15.50 -14.41
N ILE A 76 -4.29 -14.81 -15.50
CA ILE A 76 -4.92 -14.99 -16.82
C ILE A 76 -4.68 -16.40 -17.36
N SER A 77 -3.50 -16.97 -17.12
CA SER A 77 -3.08 -18.27 -17.65
C SER A 77 -3.21 -19.42 -16.66
N ASN A 78 -3.76 -19.19 -15.46
CA ASN A 78 -3.83 -20.20 -14.40
C ASN A 78 -5.28 -20.50 -14.01
N ASP A 79 -5.78 -21.64 -14.50
CA ASP A 79 -7.14 -22.09 -14.22
C ASP A 79 -7.45 -22.27 -12.73
N ALA A 80 -6.45 -22.52 -11.89
CA ALA A 80 -6.62 -22.64 -10.45
C ALA A 80 -7.01 -21.32 -9.76
N THR A 81 -6.94 -20.20 -10.47
CA THR A 81 -7.34 -18.89 -9.95
C THR A 81 -8.79 -18.50 -10.28
N LYS A 82 -9.45 -19.29 -11.14
CA LYS A 82 -10.85 -19.05 -11.50
C LYS A 82 -11.75 -19.14 -10.26
N GLY A 83 -12.58 -18.13 -10.06
CA GLY A 83 -13.44 -18.03 -8.88
C GLY A 83 -12.71 -17.60 -7.61
N GLU A 84 -11.46 -17.18 -7.70
CA GLU A 84 -10.64 -16.89 -6.53
C GLU A 84 -10.46 -15.39 -6.28
N ARG A 85 -10.39 -15.06 -4.99
CA ARG A 85 -10.03 -13.74 -4.48
C ARG A 85 -8.64 -13.78 -3.91
N LEU A 86 -7.70 -13.03 -4.51
CA LEU A 86 -6.29 -13.01 -4.16
C LEU A 86 -5.90 -11.65 -3.56
N ILE A 87 -5.18 -11.67 -2.46
CA ILE A 87 -4.65 -10.46 -1.84
C ILE A 87 -3.20 -10.28 -2.28
N ALA A 88 -2.91 -9.12 -2.90
CA ALA A 88 -1.56 -8.73 -3.25
C ALA A 88 -0.95 -7.90 -2.12
N SER A 89 -0.20 -8.55 -1.25
CA SER A 89 0.49 -7.96 -0.11
C SER A 89 1.84 -8.65 0.09
N SER A 90 2.90 -7.89 0.29
CA SER A 90 4.22 -8.41 0.63
C SER A 90 4.41 -8.41 2.15
N GLU A 91 4.58 -7.24 2.74
CA GLU A 91 4.88 -7.06 4.15
C GLU A 91 4.01 -5.96 4.77
N THR A 92 3.93 -5.96 6.09
CA THR A 92 3.34 -4.85 6.87
C THR A 92 4.44 -4.06 7.55
N ARG A 93 4.36 -2.73 7.48
CA ARG A 93 5.25 -1.80 8.17
C ARG A 93 4.44 -0.74 8.92
N SER A 94 4.87 -0.39 10.11
CA SER A 94 4.34 0.79 10.79
C SER A 94 4.80 2.07 10.09
N PHE A 95 4.05 3.14 10.24
CA PHE A 95 4.39 4.42 9.64
C PHE A 95 5.76 4.91 10.13
N ILE A 96 6.05 4.68 11.41
CA ILE A 96 7.34 5.07 12.00
C ILE A 96 8.51 4.23 11.44
N GLU A 97 8.31 2.95 11.11
CA GLU A 97 9.34 2.12 10.46
C GLU A 97 9.62 2.60 9.04
N ILE A 98 8.58 2.95 8.27
CA ILE A 98 8.74 3.57 6.94
C ILE A 98 9.56 4.86 7.06
N ALA A 99 9.20 5.73 8.01
CA ALA A 99 9.94 6.99 8.21
C ALA A 99 11.39 6.76 8.65
N LYS A 100 11.66 5.80 9.54
CA LYS A 100 13.02 5.43 9.94
C LYS A 100 13.84 4.92 8.76
N PHE A 101 13.25 4.04 7.93
CA PHE A 101 13.89 3.55 6.71
C PHE A 101 14.23 4.70 5.76
N MET A 102 13.28 5.61 5.51
CA MET A 102 13.51 6.78 4.66
C MET A 102 14.62 7.69 5.23
N LYS A 103 14.62 7.95 6.52
CA LYS A 103 15.64 8.80 7.15
C LYS A 103 17.03 8.20 7.09
N ALA A 104 17.14 6.89 7.25
CA ALA A 104 18.42 6.17 7.16
C ALA A 104 19.01 6.20 5.74
N ASN A 105 18.17 6.03 4.71
CA ASN A 105 18.61 6.02 3.32
C ASN A 105 18.75 7.44 2.71
N TYR A 106 18.03 8.42 3.25
CA TYR A 106 18.01 9.81 2.77
C TYR A 106 18.23 10.78 3.94
N PRO A 107 19.45 10.83 4.52
CA PRO A 107 19.74 11.61 5.73
C PRO A 107 19.54 13.11 5.58
N THR A 108 19.68 13.65 4.36
CA THR A 108 19.47 15.07 4.03
C THR A 108 17.98 15.42 3.92
N SER A 109 17.08 14.41 3.81
CA SER A 109 15.64 14.63 3.72
C SER A 109 15.06 15.24 5.00
N LYS A 110 13.88 15.86 4.87
CA LYS A 110 13.16 16.49 5.99
C LYS A 110 12.34 15.50 6.82
N VAL A 111 12.56 14.19 6.65
CA VAL A 111 11.81 13.13 7.35
C VAL A 111 11.81 13.36 8.86
N ARG A 112 10.63 13.26 9.45
CA ARG A 112 10.41 13.31 10.90
C ARG A 112 10.02 11.92 11.40
N ILE A 113 10.67 11.48 12.49
CA ILE A 113 10.46 10.15 13.09
C ILE A 113 9.81 10.25 14.49
N LYS A 114 8.94 11.24 14.68
CA LYS A 114 8.23 11.44 15.95
C LYS A 114 6.81 10.90 15.82
N GLN A 115 6.44 9.97 16.69
CA GLN A 115 5.10 9.41 16.74
C GLN A 115 4.15 10.36 17.45
N ALA A 116 2.94 10.51 16.92
CA ALA A 116 1.89 11.32 17.51
C ALA A 116 1.23 10.55 18.67
N PRO A 117 1.12 11.15 19.87
CA PRO A 117 0.36 10.55 20.96
C PRO A 117 -1.12 10.40 20.58
N THR A 118 -1.72 9.26 20.94
CA THR A 118 -3.12 8.97 20.58
C THR A 118 -4.11 10.00 21.11
N PHE A 119 -3.85 10.58 22.30
CA PHE A 119 -4.73 11.64 22.84
C PHE A 119 -4.72 12.90 21.97
N LEU A 120 -3.56 13.27 21.42
CA LEU A 120 -3.44 14.42 20.51
C LEU A 120 -4.23 14.16 19.21
N MET A 121 -4.13 12.94 18.67
CA MET A 121 -4.90 12.55 17.48
C MET A 121 -6.41 12.63 17.73
N LYS A 122 -6.88 12.20 18.91
CA LYS A 122 -8.27 12.35 19.31
C LYS A 122 -8.72 13.80 19.41
N LEU A 123 -7.88 14.67 19.96
CA LEU A 123 -8.18 16.11 20.04
C LEU A 123 -8.24 16.74 18.66
N LEU A 124 -7.25 16.48 17.80
CA LEU A 124 -7.21 17.03 16.44
C LEU A 124 -8.37 16.52 15.56
N SER A 125 -8.88 15.32 15.81
CA SER A 125 -10.01 14.76 15.07
C SER A 125 -11.32 15.53 15.26
N LEU A 126 -11.41 16.40 16.25
CA LEU A 126 -12.56 17.28 16.43
C LEU A 126 -12.60 18.40 15.37
N PHE A 127 -11.44 18.73 14.80
CA PHE A 127 -11.26 19.81 13.84
C PHE A 127 -10.94 19.31 12.43
N ASP A 128 -10.46 18.06 12.28
CA ASP A 128 -10.04 17.48 11.01
C ASP A 128 -10.73 16.13 10.78
N GLY A 129 -11.64 16.10 9.81
CA GLY A 129 -12.39 14.89 9.43
C GLY A 129 -11.50 13.77 8.89
N SER A 130 -10.35 14.07 8.28
CA SER A 130 -9.40 13.05 7.80
C SER A 130 -8.75 12.31 8.96
N ILE A 131 -8.41 13.02 10.03
CA ILE A 131 -7.91 12.41 11.27
C ILE A 131 -8.98 11.54 11.92
N LYS A 132 -10.24 11.98 11.89
CA LYS A 132 -11.36 11.19 12.42
C LYS A 132 -11.50 9.82 11.74
N LEU A 133 -11.25 9.76 10.42
CA LEU A 133 -11.33 8.51 9.66
C LEU A 133 -10.26 7.48 10.05
N ILE A 134 -9.09 7.92 10.48
CA ILE A 134 -7.99 7.04 10.85
C ILE A 134 -7.99 6.62 12.33
N LEU A 135 -8.74 7.33 13.19
CA LEU A 135 -8.80 7.03 14.64
C LEU A 135 -9.08 5.55 14.96
N PRO A 136 -10.04 4.87 14.26
CA PRO A 136 -10.32 3.47 14.55
C PRO A 136 -9.17 2.52 14.25
N GLN A 137 -8.16 2.97 13.50
CA GLN A 137 -7.02 2.16 13.06
C GLN A 137 -5.76 2.42 13.89
N LEU A 138 -5.73 3.49 14.71
CA LEU A 138 -4.56 3.83 15.52
C LEU A 138 -4.20 2.70 16.48
N GLY A 139 -2.90 2.35 16.51
CA GLY A 139 -2.35 1.32 17.38
C GLY A 139 -2.79 -0.10 17.07
N LYS A 140 -3.54 -0.32 15.98
CA LYS A 140 -3.98 -1.67 15.62
C LYS A 140 -2.98 -2.35 14.69
N PRO A 141 -2.65 -3.62 14.96
CA PRO A 141 -1.86 -4.42 14.03
C PRO A 141 -2.64 -4.63 12.73
N MET A 142 -1.93 -4.61 11.61
CA MET A 142 -2.49 -4.94 10.31
C MET A 142 -1.91 -6.29 9.86
N ASN A 143 -2.73 -7.33 9.95
CA ASN A 143 -2.35 -8.67 9.51
C ASN A 143 -3.06 -8.97 8.18
N VAL A 144 -2.29 -9.15 7.13
CA VAL A 144 -2.80 -9.48 5.80
C VAL A 144 -2.25 -10.83 5.39
N ASN A 145 -3.15 -11.78 5.09
CA ASN A 145 -2.77 -13.12 4.69
C ASN A 145 -2.70 -13.20 3.15
N ASN A 146 -1.49 -13.39 2.64
CA ASN A 146 -1.19 -13.53 1.21
C ASN A 146 -0.90 -14.99 0.78
N THR A 147 -1.03 -15.96 1.70
CA THR A 147 -0.67 -17.37 1.46
C THR A 147 -1.39 -17.98 0.24
N LYS A 148 -2.67 -17.61 0.04
CA LYS A 148 -3.44 -18.09 -1.12
C LYS A 148 -2.79 -17.61 -2.43
N ALA A 149 -2.40 -16.35 -2.52
CA ALA A 149 -1.74 -15.79 -3.70
C ALA A 149 -0.40 -16.50 -3.97
N GLN A 150 0.43 -16.69 -2.94
CA GLN A 150 1.70 -17.41 -3.06
C GLN A 150 1.48 -18.84 -3.54
N ARG A 151 0.53 -19.57 -2.95
CA ARG A 151 0.24 -20.97 -3.30
C ARG A 151 -0.28 -21.12 -4.72
N LEU A 152 -1.22 -20.28 -5.16
CA LEU A 152 -1.88 -20.45 -6.46
C LEU A 152 -1.05 -19.89 -7.61
N LEU A 153 -0.33 -18.79 -7.39
CA LEU A 153 0.44 -18.10 -8.42
C LEU A 153 1.95 -18.42 -8.38
N GLY A 154 2.44 -19.09 -7.33
CA GLY A 154 3.87 -19.32 -7.15
C GLY A 154 4.69 -18.05 -6.96
N ILE A 155 4.03 -16.93 -6.61
CA ILE A 155 4.68 -15.61 -6.53
C ILE A 155 5.60 -15.53 -5.31
N LYS A 156 6.78 -14.95 -5.53
CA LYS A 156 7.70 -14.53 -4.49
C LYS A 156 7.74 -13.01 -4.51
N PHE A 157 7.17 -12.39 -3.49
CA PHE A 157 7.06 -10.93 -3.40
C PHE A 157 8.41 -10.24 -3.26
N ILE A 158 8.53 -9.08 -3.90
CA ILE A 158 9.68 -8.17 -3.76
C ILE A 158 9.72 -7.63 -2.33
N PRO A 159 10.90 -7.61 -1.67
CA PRO A 159 11.04 -7.01 -0.36
C PRO A 159 10.61 -5.54 -0.36
N VAL A 160 9.82 -5.13 0.63
CA VAL A 160 9.26 -3.78 0.73
C VAL A 160 10.35 -2.69 0.76
N ASP A 161 11.49 -2.98 1.36
CA ASP A 161 12.61 -2.02 1.41
C ASP A 161 13.12 -1.65 0.01
N VAL A 162 13.12 -2.60 -0.94
CA VAL A 162 13.47 -2.34 -2.35
C VAL A 162 12.45 -1.39 -2.97
N SER A 163 11.16 -1.70 -2.82
CA SER A 163 10.07 -0.91 -3.39
C SER A 163 10.00 0.50 -2.80
N LEU A 164 10.20 0.64 -1.49
CA LEU A 164 10.24 1.93 -0.81
C LEU A 164 11.42 2.79 -1.29
N LYS A 165 12.59 2.16 -1.45
CA LYS A 165 13.78 2.85 -1.96
C LYS A 165 13.57 3.33 -3.39
N GLU A 166 13.07 2.49 -4.28
CA GLU A 166 12.81 2.84 -5.67
C GLU A 166 11.74 3.94 -5.81
N SER A 167 10.69 3.92 -4.96
CA SER A 167 9.70 5.00 -4.89
C SER A 167 10.36 6.34 -4.53
N ALA A 168 11.21 6.35 -3.51
CA ALA A 168 11.91 7.55 -3.07
C ALA A 168 12.91 8.05 -4.12
N ASP A 169 13.71 7.15 -4.70
CA ASP A 169 14.68 7.48 -5.77
C ASP A 169 13.97 8.10 -6.99
N TYR A 170 12.80 7.56 -7.37
CA TYR A 170 11.99 8.12 -8.43
C TYR A 170 11.55 9.57 -8.12
N LEU A 171 11.01 9.81 -6.93
CA LEU A 171 10.54 11.13 -6.49
C LEU A 171 11.67 12.17 -6.49
N ILE A 172 12.87 11.76 -6.08
CA ILE A 172 14.05 12.63 -6.08
C ILE A 172 14.52 12.91 -7.52
N LYS A 173 14.73 11.86 -8.33
CA LYS A 173 15.19 11.98 -9.71
C LYS A 173 14.24 12.77 -10.61
N SER A 174 12.94 12.65 -10.38
CA SER A 174 11.91 13.36 -11.13
C SER A 174 11.65 14.80 -10.64
N GLY A 175 12.39 15.26 -9.61
CA GLY A 175 12.35 16.63 -9.12
C GLY A 175 11.14 16.95 -8.22
N PHE A 176 10.37 15.96 -7.79
CA PHE A 176 9.28 16.15 -6.82
C PHE A 176 9.81 16.48 -5.42
N ILE A 177 11.00 16.00 -5.12
CA ILE A 177 11.68 16.24 -3.84
C ILE A 177 13.06 16.81 -4.14
N LYS A 178 13.37 17.93 -3.50
CA LYS A 178 14.73 18.48 -3.48
C LYS A 178 15.55 17.67 -2.47
N ALA A 179 16.59 17.02 -2.95
CA ALA A 179 17.56 16.28 -2.13
C ALA A 179 18.39 17.23 -1.26
#